data_350376a61a8703731788351a63e2b6d9
#
_entry.id   350376a61a8703731788351a63e2b6d9
#
_cell.length_a   1.000
_cell.length_b   1.000
_cell.length_c   1.000
_cell.angle_alpha   90.00
_cell.angle_beta   90.00
_cell.angle_gamma   90.00
#
_symmetry.space_group_name_H-M   'P 1'
#
loop_
_entity.id
_entity.type
_entity.pdbx_description
1 polymer ?
#
loop_
_entity_poly.entity_id
_entity_poly.type
_entity_poly.pdbx_seq_one_letter_code
_entity_poly.pdbx_strand_id
1 'polypeptide(L)'
;MFRFAVLIALTYVGLVLGHGRLEDPPGRSTMWRFGFNTEKNPDDAELFCGGITRHWQRNKGKCGICGDAWDLPEPRPHEDGGLYGKGVIAKTYKSGEVITATVNIVANHFGYFTFKICPVQPGVTVDQECLDKHTLELADGSGTKFDLGSKRGHVKVQLKLPEGFKCERCVFQWHWKCANHWGICENGKGRLGCGPQEYFRGCSDIRIE
;
A
#
# COMPACT_ATOMS: atom_id res chain seq x y z
N MET A 1 36.67 8.51 50.01
CA MET A 1 35.56 7.67 49.51
C MET A 1 34.99 8.36 48.29
N PHE A 2 35.40 7.98 47.09
CA PHE A 2 34.87 8.50 45.83
C PHE A 2 33.66 7.66 45.41
N ARG A 3 32.48 8.29 45.34
CA ARG A 3 31.27 7.65 44.78
C ARG A 3 31.26 7.85 43.27
N PHE A 4 31.49 6.78 42.51
CA PHE A 4 31.27 6.78 41.08
C PHE A 4 29.77 6.68 40.82
N ALA A 5 29.18 7.74 40.26
CA ALA A 5 27.83 7.70 39.70
C ALA A 5 27.91 7.11 38.29
N VAL A 6 27.38 5.90 38.11
CA VAL A 6 27.20 5.29 36.78
C VAL A 6 25.94 5.88 36.14
N LEU A 7 26.14 6.77 35.18
CA LEU A 7 25.08 7.27 34.31
C LEU A 7 24.75 6.17 33.26
N ILE A 8 23.65 5.45 33.46
CA ILE A 8 23.09 4.56 32.46
C ILE A 8 22.36 5.42 31.43
N ALA A 9 22.95 5.64 30.27
CA ALA A 9 22.31 6.24 29.13
C ALA A 9 21.37 5.19 28.51
N LEU A 10 20.08 5.31 28.79
CA LEU A 10 19.03 4.56 28.08
C LEU A 10 18.94 5.08 26.65
N THR A 11 19.60 4.40 25.71
CA THR A 11 19.37 4.61 24.29
C THR A 11 17.97 4.10 23.94
N TYR A 12 17.06 5.01 23.76
CA TYR A 12 15.75 4.72 23.17
C TYR A 12 15.99 4.35 21.70
N VAL A 13 16.06 3.07 21.39
CA VAL A 13 15.96 2.60 20.01
C VAL A 13 14.47 2.71 19.65
N GLY A 14 14.07 3.85 19.14
CA GLY A 14 12.75 4.02 18.52
C GLY A 14 12.67 3.06 17.36
N LEU A 15 11.81 2.05 17.44
CA LEU A 15 11.41 1.27 16.29
C LEU A 15 10.76 2.24 15.29
N VAL A 16 11.50 2.63 14.27
CA VAL A 16 10.94 3.42 13.15
C VAL A 16 10.06 2.47 12.35
N LEU A 17 8.79 2.40 12.69
CA LEU A 17 7.80 1.71 11.89
C LEU A 17 7.66 2.45 10.56
N GLY A 18 7.68 1.75 9.43
CA GLY A 18 7.38 2.31 8.12
C GLY A 18 5.95 2.83 8.11
N HIS A 19 5.75 3.98 7.48
CA HIS A 19 4.42 4.55 7.35
C HIS A 19 4.27 5.19 5.98
N GLY A 20 3.16 4.88 5.32
CA GLY A 20 2.84 5.47 4.03
C GLY A 20 1.38 5.32 3.68
N ARG A 21 0.86 6.27 2.89
CA ARG A 21 -0.55 6.29 2.48
C ARG A 21 -0.71 6.79 1.06
N LEU A 22 -1.72 6.27 0.37
CA LEU A 22 -2.14 6.72 -0.94
C LEU A 22 -2.96 8.01 -0.80
N GLU A 23 -2.56 9.09 -1.48
CA GLU A 23 -3.22 10.40 -1.42
C GLU A 23 -3.81 10.86 -2.76
N ASP A 24 -3.27 10.42 -3.91
CA ASP A 24 -3.87 10.66 -5.22
C ASP A 24 -3.74 9.42 -6.11
N PRO A 25 -4.84 8.84 -6.61
CA PRO A 25 -6.20 9.15 -6.16
C PRO A 25 -6.37 8.92 -4.66
N PRO A 26 -7.21 9.72 -3.96
CA PRO A 26 -7.44 9.52 -2.53
C PRO A 26 -7.85 8.10 -2.19
N GLY A 27 -7.11 7.45 -1.32
CA GLY A 27 -7.40 6.10 -0.87
C GLY A 27 -8.61 6.04 0.06
N ARG A 28 -9.25 4.88 0.18
CA ARG A 28 -10.39 4.64 1.08
C ARG A 28 -10.10 5.09 2.53
N SER A 29 -8.85 4.92 2.97
CA SER A 29 -8.37 5.36 4.29
C SER A 29 -8.10 6.87 4.39
N THR A 30 -7.87 7.56 3.25
CA THR A 30 -7.42 8.95 3.22
C THR A 30 -8.43 9.95 2.67
N MET A 31 -9.54 9.49 2.05
CA MET A 31 -10.56 10.35 1.42
C MET A 31 -11.06 11.47 2.33
N TRP A 32 -11.22 11.19 3.62
CA TRP A 32 -11.68 12.18 4.61
C TRP A 32 -10.75 13.39 4.73
N ARG A 33 -9.44 13.24 4.42
CA ARG A 33 -8.46 14.35 4.40
C ARG A 33 -8.66 15.29 3.23
N PHE A 34 -9.33 14.82 2.18
CA PHE A 34 -9.55 15.54 0.92
C PHE A 34 -10.98 16.03 0.75
N GLY A 35 -11.73 16.14 1.86
CA GLY A 35 -13.07 16.72 1.86
C GLY A 35 -14.20 15.78 1.48
N PHE A 36 -13.93 14.49 1.30
CA PHE A 36 -14.97 13.48 1.11
C PHE A 36 -15.71 13.22 2.43
N ASN A 37 -17.03 13.07 2.34
CA ASN A 37 -17.85 12.70 3.51
C ASN A 37 -17.72 11.18 3.76
N THR A 38 -16.59 10.77 4.29
CA THR A 38 -16.26 9.38 4.61
C THR A 38 -15.75 9.28 6.04
N GLU A 39 -15.77 8.07 6.60
CA GLU A 39 -15.26 7.79 7.93
C GLU A 39 -13.77 8.20 8.05
N LYS A 40 -13.43 8.80 9.20
CA LYS A 40 -12.05 9.20 9.50
C LYS A 40 -11.23 8.00 9.95
N ASN A 41 -10.07 7.82 9.33
CA ASN A 41 -9.08 6.85 9.77
C ASN A 41 -7.82 7.59 10.24
N PRO A 42 -7.59 7.76 11.56
CA PRO A 42 -6.39 8.41 12.08
C PRO A 42 -5.12 7.61 11.76
N ASP A 43 -5.23 6.28 11.61
CA ASP A 43 -4.12 5.35 11.37
C ASP A 43 -3.95 5.05 9.87
N ASP A 44 -4.31 5.98 9.00
CA ASP A 44 -4.36 5.82 7.54
C ASP A 44 -3.00 5.56 6.85
N ALA A 45 -1.90 5.74 7.57
CA ALA A 45 -0.56 5.42 7.11
C ALA A 45 -0.07 4.02 7.55
N GLU A 46 -0.89 3.24 8.28
CA GLU A 46 -0.51 1.97 8.90
C GLU A 46 -1.24 0.75 8.29
N LEU A 47 -1.58 0.81 7.01
CA LEU A 47 -2.21 -0.31 6.32
C LEU A 47 -1.16 -1.33 5.85
N PHE A 48 -0.55 -2.02 6.81
CA PHE A 48 0.65 -2.86 6.65
C PHE A 48 0.39 -4.35 6.96
N CYS A 49 -0.78 -4.85 6.58
CA CYS A 49 -1.19 -6.26 6.75
C CYS A 49 -1.20 -6.74 8.22
N GLY A 50 -1.26 -5.80 9.18
CA GLY A 50 -1.16 -6.05 10.62
C GLY A 50 0.26 -6.23 11.15
N GLY A 51 1.27 -5.82 10.39
CA GLY A 51 2.69 -5.89 10.73
C GLY A 51 3.35 -7.20 10.33
N ILE A 52 4.69 -7.18 10.24
CA ILE A 52 5.48 -8.28 9.68
C ILE A 52 5.23 -9.64 10.35
N THR A 53 5.14 -9.65 11.68
CA THR A 53 4.91 -10.89 12.45
C THR A 53 3.54 -11.48 12.15
N ARG A 54 2.48 -10.66 12.21
CA ARG A 54 1.10 -11.10 11.93
C ARG A 54 0.97 -11.55 10.48
N HIS A 55 1.52 -10.77 9.54
CA HIS A 55 1.50 -11.07 8.13
C HIS A 55 2.16 -12.43 7.80
N TRP A 56 3.40 -12.64 8.24
CA TRP A 56 4.16 -13.80 7.80
C TRP A 56 4.04 -15.02 8.72
N GLN A 57 4.08 -14.83 10.04
CA GLN A 57 4.06 -15.97 10.96
C GLN A 57 2.64 -16.49 11.19
N ARG A 58 1.65 -15.58 11.39
CA ARG A 58 0.27 -15.96 11.64
C ARG A 58 -0.50 -16.20 10.34
N ASN A 59 -0.44 -15.26 9.39
CA ASN A 59 -1.27 -15.25 8.18
C ASN A 59 -0.58 -15.90 6.96
N LYS A 60 0.61 -16.49 7.12
CA LYS A 60 1.34 -17.22 6.07
C LYS A 60 1.59 -16.37 4.81
N GLY A 61 1.86 -15.09 4.95
CA GLY A 61 2.07 -14.14 3.85
C GLY A 61 0.78 -13.59 3.21
N LYS A 62 -0.40 -13.96 3.72
CA LYS A 62 -1.68 -13.42 3.25
C LYS A 62 -1.96 -12.04 3.86
N CYS A 63 -2.49 -11.15 3.05
CA CYS A 63 -2.84 -9.78 3.41
C CYS A 63 -4.14 -9.39 2.71
N GLY A 64 -5.01 -8.65 3.38
CA GLY A 64 -6.17 -8.04 2.74
C GLY A 64 -5.76 -7.17 1.55
N ILE A 65 -6.60 -7.07 0.52
CA ILE A 65 -6.25 -6.36 -0.71
C ILE A 65 -5.97 -4.87 -0.50
N CYS A 66 -6.50 -4.29 0.57
CA CYS A 66 -6.32 -2.87 0.90
C CYS A 66 -5.39 -2.63 2.11
N GLY A 67 -4.67 -3.67 2.58
CA GLY A 67 -3.68 -3.57 3.65
C GLY A 67 -4.17 -3.97 5.03
N ASP A 68 -5.43 -4.35 5.17
CA ASP A 68 -5.95 -4.96 6.39
C ASP A 68 -5.22 -6.28 6.72
N ALA A 69 -5.13 -6.61 8.00
CA ALA A 69 -4.66 -7.92 8.39
C ALA A 69 -5.61 -9.02 7.88
N TRP A 70 -5.06 -10.08 7.31
CA TRP A 70 -5.83 -11.15 6.65
C TRP A 70 -6.86 -11.82 7.55
N ASP A 71 -6.53 -11.99 8.82
CA ASP A 71 -7.35 -12.68 9.82
C ASP A 71 -8.41 -11.81 10.52
N LEU A 72 -8.65 -10.59 10.01
CA LEU A 72 -9.81 -9.78 10.42
C LEU A 72 -11.10 -10.35 9.82
N PRO A 73 -12.25 -10.17 10.51
CA PRO A 73 -13.55 -10.55 9.97
C PRO A 73 -13.83 -9.88 8.61
N GLU A 74 -14.44 -10.63 7.71
CA GLU A 74 -14.88 -10.12 6.40
C GLU A 74 -16.31 -9.54 6.46
N PRO A 75 -16.61 -8.46 5.70
CA PRO A 75 -15.66 -7.68 4.91
C PRO A 75 -14.67 -6.93 5.80
N ARG A 76 -13.37 -6.97 5.46
CA ARG A 76 -12.35 -6.24 6.23
C ARG A 76 -12.58 -4.74 6.12
N PRO A 77 -12.11 -3.92 7.09
CA PRO A 77 -12.46 -2.50 7.17
C PRO A 77 -12.27 -1.71 5.87
N HIS A 78 -11.23 -1.96 5.08
CA HIS A 78 -10.93 -1.23 3.86
C HIS A 78 -11.35 -1.96 2.58
N GLU A 79 -11.88 -3.18 2.68
CA GLU A 79 -12.42 -3.94 1.54
C GLU A 79 -13.87 -3.56 1.24
N ASP A 80 -14.40 -3.98 0.07
CA ASP A 80 -15.77 -3.65 -0.35
C ASP A 80 -16.80 -4.10 0.70
N GLY A 81 -17.66 -3.18 1.10
CA GLY A 81 -18.66 -3.37 2.16
C GLY A 81 -18.15 -3.10 3.58
N GLY A 82 -16.83 -2.99 3.78
CA GLY A 82 -16.23 -2.64 5.06
C GLY A 82 -16.48 -1.17 5.48
N LEU A 83 -15.95 -0.79 6.64
CA LEU A 83 -16.16 0.53 7.23
C LEU A 83 -15.76 1.67 6.27
N TYR A 84 -14.62 1.53 5.60
CA TYR A 84 -14.06 2.53 4.66
C TYR A 84 -14.33 2.18 3.19
N GLY A 85 -14.72 0.95 2.86
CA GLY A 85 -14.96 0.46 1.51
C GLY A 85 -16.38 0.70 1.02
N LYS A 86 -16.81 1.95 0.92
CA LYS A 86 -18.18 2.34 0.55
C LYS A 86 -18.40 2.57 -0.95
N GLY A 87 -17.39 2.32 -1.78
CA GLY A 87 -17.49 2.48 -3.24
C GLY A 87 -17.61 3.92 -3.71
N VAL A 88 -17.17 4.89 -2.91
CA VAL A 88 -17.16 6.30 -3.29
C VAL A 88 -16.07 6.54 -4.31
N ILE A 89 -16.44 6.97 -5.53
CA ILE A 89 -15.49 7.27 -6.61
C ILE A 89 -14.65 8.48 -6.23
N ALA A 90 -13.36 8.25 -6.05
CA ALA A 90 -12.39 9.30 -5.70
C ALA A 90 -12.01 10.14 -6.91
N LYS A 91 -11.89 9.52 -8.10
CA LYS A 91 -11.45 10.17 -9.32
C LYS A 91 -11.91 9.44 -10.57
N THR A 92 -12.13 10.18 -11.65
CA THR A 92 -12.45 9.64 -12.98
C THR A 92 -11.30 9.92 -13.93
N TYR A 93 -10.93 8.94 -14.74
CA TYR A 93 -9.86 8.97 -15.73
C TYR A 93 -10.36 8.52 -17.09
N LYS A 94 -9.56 8.76 -18.12
CA LYS A 94 -9.81 8.20 -19.47
C LYS A 94 -8.99 6.95 -19.71
N SER A 95 -9.54 6.02 -20.49
CA SER A 95 -8.80 4.86 -20.98
C SER A 95 -7.53 5.28 -21.71
N GLY A 96 -6.39 4.63 -21.45
CA GLY A 96 -5.10 4.97 -22.02
C GLY A 96 -4.42 6.23 -21.48
N GLU A 97 -5.05 6.94 -20.53
CA GLU A 97 -4.48 8.15 -19.91
C GLU A 97 -3.21 7.85 -19.13
N VAL A 98 -2.26 8.77 -19.16
CA VAL A 98 -1.15 8.79 -18.20
C VAL A 98 -1.59 9.54 -16.97
N ILE A 99 -1.68 8.84 -15.85
CA ILE A 99 -2.13 9.37 -14.57
C ILE A 99 -0.97 9.54 -13.60
N THR A 100 -1.13 10.44 -12.62
CA THR A 100 -0.18 10.56 -11.50
C THR A 100 -0.77 9.93 -10.26
N ALA A 101 -0.09 8.92 -9.70
CA ALA A 101 -0.34 8.48 -8.35
C ALA A 101 0.57 9.22 -7.37
N THR A 102 0.02 9.68 -6.23
CA THR A 102 0.80 10.32 -5.16
C THR A 102 0.70 9.50 -3.88
N VAL A 103 1.85 9.08 -3.38
CA VAL A 103 1.97 8.35 -2.12
C VAL A 103 2.78 9.20 -1.14
N ASN A 104 2.23 9.43 0.05
CA ASN A 104 2.96 10.13 1.10
C ASN A 104 3.70 9.12 1.98
N ILE A 105 5.04 9.16 1.92
CA ILE A 105 5.95 8.32 2.71
C ILE A 105 6.38 9.07 3.95
N VAL A 106 5.77 8.74 5.07
CA VAL A 106 6.08 9.34 6.38
C VAL A 106 7.37 8.77 6.94
N ALA A 107 7.56 7.45 6.85
CA ALA A 107 8.79 6.77 7.21
C ALA A 107 9.16 5.75 6.13
N ASN A 108 10.35 5.91 5.53
CA ASN A 108 10.79 5.10 4.40
C ASN A 108 11.44 3.79 4.85
N HIS A 109 10.99 2.68 4.26
CA HIS A 109 11.53 1.32 4.42
C HIS A 109 12.10 0.77 3.10
N PHE A 110 12.54 1.64 2.19
CA PHE A 110 13.08 1.24 0.87
C PHE A 110 12.12 0.38 0.06
N GLY A 111 12.65 -0.41 -0.88
CA GLY A 111 11.84 -1.29 -1.68
C GLY A 111 11.18 -0.59 -2.85
N TYR A 112 10.01 -1.09 -3.30
CA TYR A 112 9.37 -0.60 -4.50
C TYR A 112 7.84 -0.57 -4.39
N PHE A 113 7.22 0.28 -5.20
CA PHE A 113 5.78 0.31 -5.42
C PHE A 113 5.39 -0.48 -6.66
N THR A 114 4.20 -1.07 -6.62
CA THR A 114 3.43 -1.48 -7.79
C THR A 114 2.02 -0.94 -7.66
N PHE A 115 1.37 -0.72 -8.80
CA PHE A 115 -0.01 -0.23 -8.86
C PHE A 115 -0.84 -1.17 -9.72
N LYS A 116 -2.07 -1.43 -9.30
CA LYS A 116 -2.95 -2.41 -9.95
C LYS A 116 -4.37 -1.89 -10.00
N ILE A 117 -5.13 -2.38 -10.97
CA ILE A 117 -6.57 -2.08 -11.07
C ILE A 117 -7.35 -3.37 -11.21
N CYS A 118 -8.58 -3.38 -10.67
CA CYS A 118 -9.52 -4.46 -10.90
C CYS A 118 -10.92 -3.88 -11.10
N PRO A 119 -11.63 -4.20 -12.21
CA PRO A 119 -13.00 -3.75 -12.42
C PRO A 119 -13.92 -4.45 -11.42
N VAL A 120 -14.77 -3.66 -10.76
CA VAL A 120 -15.75 -4.19 -9.82
C VAL A 120 -16.97 -4.65 -10.61
N GLN A 121 -17.34 -5.90 -10.43
CA GLN A 121 -18.55 -6.50 -11.03
C GLN A 121 -19.64 -6.71 -9.98
N PRO A 122 -20.92 -6.56 -10.33
CA PRO A 122 -22.02 -6.81 -9.41
C PRO A 122 -21.95 -8.25 -8.84
N GLY A 123 -22.01 -8.36 -7.49
CA GLY A 123 -21.98 -9.65 -6.81
C GLY A 123 -20.64 -10.36 -6.76
N VAL A 124 -19.56 -9.74 -7.27
CA VAL A 124 -18.20 -10.31 -7.25
C VAL A 124 -17.32 -9.47 -6.34
N THR A 125 -16.74 -10.10 -5.32
CA THR A 125 -15.75 -9.46 -4.45
C THR A 125 -14.43 -9.35 -5.21
N VAL A 126 -13.83 -8.14 -5.19
CA VAL A 126 -12.49 -7.92 -5.74
C VAL A 126 -11.47 -8.66 -4.90
N ASP A 127 -10.64 -9.44 -5.54
CA ASP A 127 -9.56 -10.21 -4.92
C ASP A 127 -8.19 -9.82 -5.47
N GLN A 128 -7.15 -10.40 -4.88
CA GLN A 128 -5.77 -10.11 -5.29
C GLN A 128 -5.46 -10.71 -6.66
N GLU A 129 -6.12 -11.81 -7.07
CA GLU A 129 -5.91 -12.44 -8.37
C GLU A 129 -6.38 -11.52 -9.51
N CYS A 130 -7.54 -10.87 -9.34
CA CYS A 130 -8.02 -9.87 -10.31
C CYS A 130 -7.06 -8.68 -10.41
N LEU A 131 -6.60 -8.16 -9.27
CA LEU A 131 -5.64 -7.06 -9.24
C LEU A 131 -4.31 -7.43 -9.91
N ASP A 132 -3.82 -8.66 -9.71
CA ASP A 132 -2.56 -9.12 -10.27
C ASP A 132 -2.59 -9.27 -11.80
N LYS A 133 -3.77 -9.51 -12.39
CA LYS A 133 -3.99 -9.56 -13.85
C LYS A 133 -3.84 -8.19 -14.53
N HIS A 134 -4.00 -7.09 -13.78
CA HIS A 134 -3.98 -5.73 -14.32
C HIS A 134 -2.99 -4.84 -13.56
N THR A 135 -1.72 -5.25 -13.53
CA THR A 135 -0.63 -4.43 -13.00
C THR A 135 -0.31 -3.31 -14.00
N LEU A 136 -0.31 -2.07 -13.54
CA LEU A 136 -0.06 -0.89 -14.36
C LEU A 136 1.42 -0.71 -14.66
N GLU A 137 1.72 -0.28 -15.88
CA GLU A 137 3.07 0.10 -16.29
C GLU A 137 3.40 1.52 -15.86
N LEU A 138 4.67 1.77 -15.59
CA LEU A 138 5.22 3.11 -15.44
C LEU A 138 5.19 3.81 -16.80
N ALA A 139 4.81 5.08 -16.80
CA ALA A 139 4.62 5.84 -18.05
C ALA A 139 5.90 6.03 -18.88
N ASP A 140 7.07 5.87 -18.25
CA ASP A 140 8.39 5.92 -18.92
C ASP A 140 8.80 4.61 -19.57
N GLY A 141 7.98 3.56 -19.48
CA GLY A 141 8.25 2.24 -20.04
C GLY A 141 9.28 1.41 -19.28
N SER A 142 9.69 1.82 -18.08
CA SER A 142 10.68 1.08 -17.26
C SER A 142 10.12 -0.18 -16.58
N GLY A 143 8.85 -0.52 -16.86
CA GLY A 143 8.16 -1.70 -16.35
C GLY A 143 7.09 -1.35 -15.31
N THR A 144 6.87 -2.23 -14.34
CA THR A 144 5.75 -2.11 -13.38
C THR A 144 6.19 -1.79 -11.94
N LYS A 145 7.49 -1.74 -11.67
CA LYS A 145 8.05 -1.52 -10.33
C LYS A 145 8.72 -0.16 -10.23
N PHE A 146 8.18 0.71 -9.40
CA PHE A 146 8.80 1.99 -9.09
C PHE A 146 9.72 1.84 -7.88
N ASP A 147 11.05 1.95 -8.08
CA ASP A 147 12.03 1.91 -6.99
C ASP A 147 11.89 3.15 -6.10
N LEU A 148 11.59 2.94 -4.83
CA LEU A 148 11.42 4.02 -3.87
C LEU A 148 12.77 4.67 -3.49
N GLY A 149 13.84 3.89 -3.44
CA GLY A 149 15.13 4.37 -2.96
C GLY A 149 15.00 5.03 -1.58
N SER A 150 15.58 6.21 -1.40
CA SER A 150 15.52 7.00 -0.15
C SER A 150 14.44 8.09 -0.13
N LYS A 151 13.50 8.10 -1.10
CA LYS A 151 12.47 9.14 -1.23
C LYS A 151 11.54 9.16 -0.02
N ARG A 152 11.11 10.36 0.40
CA ARG A 152 10.18 10.61 1.51
C ARG A 152 9.17 11.69 1.13
N GLY A 153 8.12 11.87 1.95
CA GLY A 153 7.04 12.82 1.68
C GLY A 153 6.20 12.40 0.48
N HIS A 154 5.73 13.35 -0.31
CA HIS A 154 4.86 13.11 -1.45
C HIS A 154 5.65 12.58 -2.66
N VAL A 155 5.65 11.28 -2.84
CA VAL A 155 6.27 10.58 -3.97
C VAL A 155 5.24 10.46 -5.09
N LYS A 156 5.54 11.06 -6.26
CA LYS A 156 4.67 11.03 -7.45
C LYS A 156 5.18 9.98 -8.44
N VAL A 157 4.26 9.15 -8.93
CA VAL A 157 4.54 8.09 -9.90
C VAL A 157 3.61 8.25 -11.08
N GLN A 158 4.18 8.32 -12.29
CA GLN A 158 3.43 8.37 -13.55
C GLN A 158 3.10 6.95 -14.01
N LEU A 159 1.82 6.67 -14.21
CA LEU A 159 1.30 5.35 -14.59
C LEU A 159 0.52 5.46 -15.89
N LYS A 160 0.63 4.45 -16.75
CA LYS A 160 -0.20 4.36 -17.95
C LYS A 160 -1.40 3.45 -17.70
N LEU A 161 -2.61 3.99 -17.87
CA LEU A 161 -3.82 3.17 -17.89
C LEU A 161 -3.89 2.35 -19.18
N PRO A 162 -4.39 1.10 -19.14
CA PRO A 162 -4.47 0.29 -20.34
C PRO A 162 -5.47 0.87 -21.36
N GLU A 163 -5.10 0.82 -22.64
CA GLU A 163 -5.96 1.22 -23.75
C GLU A 163 -7.21 0.34 -23.82
N GLY A 164 -8.37 0.94 -24.01
CA GLY A 164 -9.65 0.22 -24.10
C GLY A 164 -10.19 -0.32 -22.78
N PHE A 165 -9.45 -0.19 -21.67
CA PHE A 165 -9.92 -0.62 -20.36
C PHE A 165 -10.90 0.40 -19.80
N LYS A 166 -12.12 -0.06 -19.46
CA LYS A 166 -13.19 0.79 -18.92
C LYS A 166 -13.85 0.14 -17.73
N CYS A 167 -14.28 0.94 -16.77
CA CYS A 167 -15.05 0.48 -15.61
C CYS A 167 -15.84 1.62 -14.98
N GLU A 168 -17.08 1.37 -14.62
CA GLU A 168 -17.87 2.31 -13.81
C GLU A 168 -17.28 2.48 -12.40
N ARG A 169 -16.70 1.42 -11.86
CA ARG A 169 -15.91 1.41 -10.63
C ARG A 169 -14.82 0.36 -10.76
N CYS A 170 -13.58 0.80 -10.53
CA CYS A 170 -12.42 -0.07 -10.36
C CYS A 170 -11.82 0.15 -8.98
N VAL A 171 -11.33 -0.91 -8.37
CA VAL A 171 -10.39 -0.78 -7.26
C VAL A 171 -9.01 -0.51 -7.82
N PHE A 172 -8.43 0.64 -7.49
CA PHE A 172 -7.05 1.00 -7.73
C PHE A 172 -6.25 0.67 -6.47
N GLN A 173 -5.27 -0.22 -6.57
CA GLN A 173 -4.42 -0.64 -5.45
C GLN A 173 -3.01 -0.07 -5.61
N TRP A 174 -2.52 0.65 -4.60
CA TRP A 174 -1.12 0.87 -4.35
C TRP A 174 -0.60 -0.26 -3.46
N HIS A 175 0.51 -0.86 -3.84
CA HIS A 175 1.21 -1.88 -3.07
C HIS A 175 2.69 -1.52 -2.92
N TRP A 176 3.17 -1.43 -1.69
CA TRP A 176 4.56 -1.20 -1.35
C TRP A 176 5.16 -2.45 -0.71
N LYS A 177 6.13 -3.06 -1.40
CA LYS A 177 6.99 -4.09 -0.82
C LYS A 177 8.24 -3.41 -0.28
N CYS A 178 8.40 -3.39 1.03
CA CYS A 178 9.56 -2.85 1.73
C CYS A 178 10.83 -3.68 1.49
N ALA A 179 11.98 -3.15 1.87
CA ALA A 179 13.29 -3.82 1.75
C ALA A 179 14.19 -3.54 2.96
N ASN A 180 13.61 -3.49 4.15
CA ASN A 180 14.29 -3.16 5.41
C ASN A 180 14.55 -4.38 6.31
N HIS A 181 13.99 -5.55 5.98
CA HIS A 181 14.26 -6.78 6.71
C HIS A 181 15.32 -7.63 6.01
N TRP A 182 16.18 -8.25 6.81
CA TRP A 182 17.16 -9.21 6.32
C TRP A 182 16.49 -10.56 6.06
N GLY A 183 16.89 -11.21 4.99
CA GLY A 183 16.38 -12.53 4.64
C GLY A 183 17.23 -13.22 3.57
N ILE A 184 16.83 -14.44 3.21
CA ILE A 184 17.49 -15.23 2.16
C ILE A 184 16.84 -14.93 0.81
N CYS A 185 17.66 -14.55 -0.16
CA CYS A 185 17.23 -14.34 -1.55
C CYS A 185 17.04 -15.67 -2.27
N GLU A 186 16.39 -15.65 -3.43
CA GLU A 186 16.18 -16.81 -4.30
C GLU A 186 17.48 -17.52 -4.70
N ASN A 187 18.58 -16.76 -4.79
CA ASN A 187 19.92 -17.31 -5.08
C ASN A 187 20.64 -17.88 -3.83
N GLY A 188 19.95 -18.04 -2.70
CA GLY A 188 20.49 -18.57 -1.45
C GLY A 188 21.35 -17.61 -0.64
N LYS A 189 21.61 -16.37 -1.10
CA LYS A 189 22.41 -15.39 -0.36
C LYS A 189 21.55 -14.54 0.58
N GLY A 190 22.04 -14.29 1.79
CA GLY A 190 21.38 -13.41 2.76
C GLY A 190 21.69 -11.94 2.51
N ARG A 191 20.65 -11.08 2.52
CA ARG A 191 20.80 -9.61 2.51
C ARG A 191 19.51 -8.91 2.93
N LEU A 192 19.58 -7.60 3.15
CA LEU A 192 18.41 -6.74 3.33
C LEU A 192 17.55 -6.74 2.06
N GLY A 193 16.23 -6.74 2.24
CA GLY A 193 15.26 -6.73 1.15
C GLY A 193 14.92 -8.11 0.59
N CYS A 194 15.53 -9.18 1.11
CA CYS A 194 15.22 -10.55 0.76
C CYS A 194 14.38 -11.26 1.82
N GLY A 195 13.73 -12.36 1.42
CA GLY A 195 12.82 -13.10 2.29
C GLY A 195 11.56 -12.31 2.64
N PRO A 196 10.90 -12.63 3.76
CA PRO A 196 9.73 -11.93 4.25
C PRO A 196 9.98 -10.44 4.49
N GLN A 197 9.19 -9.58 3.85
CA GLN A 197 9.25 -8.13 3.99
C GLN A 197 7.91 -7.58 4.46
N GLU A 198 7.88 -6.36 5.01
CA GLU A 198 6.63 -5.64 5.24
C GLU A 198 5.98 -5.24 3.93
N TYR A 199 4.65 -5.32 3.89
CA TYR A 199 3.82 -4.84 2.79
C TYR A 199 2.88 -3.76 3.31
N PHE A 200 2.80 -2.67 2.57
CA PHE A 200 1.76 -1.67 2.71
C PHE A 200 0.86 -1.72 1.48
N ARG A 201 -0.44 -1.49 1.69
CA ARG A 201 -1.41 -1.39 0.61
C ARG A 201 -2.39 -0.28 0.90
N GLY A 202 -2.88 0.35 -0.16
CA GLY A 202 -3.99 1.30 -0.10
C GLY A 202 -4.86 1.12 -1.32
N CYS A 203 -6.18 1.15 -1.12
CA CYS A 203 -7.16 1.06 -2.20
C CYS A 203 -7.84 2.41 -2.40
N SER A 204 -8.13 2.74 -3.66
CA SER A 204 -9.00 3.83 -4.06
C SER A 204 -10.05 3.31 -5.03
N ASP A 205 -11.27 3.82 -4.98
CA ASP A 205 -12.29 3.54 -5.98
C ASP A 205 -12.22 4.61 -7.06
N ILE A 206 -11.99 4.20 -8.31
CA ILE A 206 -11.87 5.08 -9.47
C ILE A 206 -12.85 4.65 -10.57
N ARG A 207 -13.13 5.57 -11.50
CA ARG A 207 -13.83 5.28 -12.76
C ARG A 207 -12.85 5.45 -13.91
N ILE A 208 -13.00 4.61 -14.96
CA ILE A 208 -12.25 4.74 -16.22
C ILE A 208 -13.25 4.71 -17.37
N GLU A 209 -13.32 5.81 -18.15
CA GLU A 209 -14.24 6.04 -19.27
C GLU A 209 -13.60 5.74 -20.64
#